data_0062f81869442afb7048413aa9592b28
#
_entry.id   0062f81869442afb7048413aa9592b28
#
_cell.length_a   1.000
_cell.length_b   1.000
_cell.length_c   1.000
_cell.angle_alpha   90.00
_cell.angle_beta   90.00
_cell.angle_gamma   90.00
#
_symmetry.space_group_name_H-M   'P 1'
#
loop_
_entity.id
_entity.type
_entity.pdbx_description
1 polymer ?
#
loop_
_entity_poly.entity_id
_entity_poly.type
_entity_poly.pdbx_seq_one_letter_code
_entity_poly.pdbx_strand_id
1 'polypeptide(L)'
;MKRRIVAVGAALLVLVGCAGNTSSGGPKTPAVSSSSGASGPTVETSSMSVSGPWRAWTAPLSRQEAQGSCGATAHQVVCATDSGGFVGRSRADGRITWTVPAGDRGKSAGLFVDAADERAVTGVAGRLRAANLRTGAQAWTRRLPTGRAYFALGAADGIVYALHAPEPFTGTAAVLDAVRASDGRPLWHRSVDWSPGEPLAAFRGRVYTSDGTRVTARDARTGTTLATSPTSVECPHLVTGGHYLVCTGSPFSAEDTFPPMHRLDPATLRPLPTPRNTINKPVHGVISDDGVLVLYEAGAEDTSAGNWFAYDLENDRKLWSTYATEVDVAVAGGRFVTFTPGTDHTTRDRLLTIDLHAGPQGTGSAAPRMSPAYAQTRDGEHPVLVVLGGDTGHVLVMARTHGSLRSLPLP
;
A
#
# COMPACT_ATOMS: atom_id res chain seq x y z
N MET A 1 -10.21 31.85 -22.40
CA MET A 1 -10.03 31.34 -21.04
C MET A 1 -9.39 29.98 -21.13
N LYS A 2 -8.09 29.84 -20.80
CA LYS A 2 -7.34 28.58 -20.87
C LYS A 2 -7.48 27.87 -19.53
N ARG A 3 -8.26 26.81 -19.47
CA ARG A 3 -8.34 25.93 -18.28
C ARG A 3 -7.05 25.13 -18.16
N ARG A 4 -6.31 25.35 -17.09
CA ARG A 4 -5.20 24.47 -16.70
C ARG A 4 -5.79 23.24 -16.02
N ILE A 5 -5.57 22.09 -16.62
CA ILE A 5 -5.89 20.79 -15.99
C ILE A 5 -4.75 20.50 -15.03
N VAL A 6 -5.06 20.53 -13.73
CA VAL A 6 -4.14 20.06 -12.68
C VAL A 6 -4.37 18.57 -12.54
N ALA A 7 -3.39 17.78 -12.92
CA ALA A 7 -3.40 16.34 -12.68
C ALA A 7 -3.10 16.08 -11.19
N VAL A 8 -4.11 15.68 -10.44
CA VAL A 8 -3.96 15.18 -9.07
C VAL A 8 -3.33 13.79 -9.16
N GLY A 9 -2.13 13.65 -8.61
CA GLY A 9 -1.44 12.37 -8.54
C GLY A 9 -2.03 11.52 -7.42
N ALA A 10 -2.69 10.42 -7.77
CA ALA A 10 -3.09 9.41 -6.81
C ALA A 10 -1.83 8.72 -6.22
N ALA A 11 -1.67 8.78 -4.91
CA ALA A 11 -0.66 8.02 -4.20
C ALA A 11 -1.20 6.59 -4.01
N LEU A 12 -0.50 5.59 -4.55
CA LEU A 12 -0.84 4.18 -4.37
C LEU A 12 -0.48 3.75 -2.95
N LEU A 13 -1.50 3.37 -2.18
CA LEU A 13 -1.34 2.65 -0.93
C LEU A 13 -1.04 1.18 -1.24
N VAL A 14 0.16 0.73 -0.89
CA VAL A 14 0.51 -0.69 -0.90
C VAL A 14 0.09 -1.29 0.45
N LEU A 15 -1.06 -1.93 0.48
CA LEU A 15 -1.49 -2.74 1.63
C LEU A 15 -0.72 -4.07 1.62
N VAL A 16 0.19 -4.23 2.58
CA VAL A 16 0.85 -5.51 2.84
C VAL A 16 -0.09 -6.36 3.67
N GLY A 17 -0.75 -7.32 3.04
CA GLY A 17 -1.53 -8.35 3.72
C GLY A 17 -0.59 -9.34 4.44
N CYS A 18 -0.63 -9.37 5.77
CA CYS A 18 0.05 -10.40 6.56
C CYS A 18 -0.82 -11.67 6.63
N ALA A 19 -0.37 -12.74 5.99
CA ALA A 19 -0.91 -14.08 6.22
C ALA A 19 -0.35 -14.63 7.54
N GLY A 20 -1.20 -14.82 8.53
CA GLY A 20 -0.85 -15.50 9.78
C GLY A 20 -0.63 -17.00 9.55
N ASN A 21 0.56 -17.49 9.83
CA ASN A 21 0.87 -18.91 9.86
C ASN A 21 0.52 -19.50 11.22
N THR A 22 -0.51 -20.33 11.27
CA THR A 22 -0.73 -21.28 12.38
C THR A 22 0.05 -22.56 12.13
N SER A 23 1.04 -22.82 12.96
CA SER A 23 1.81 -24.07 13.00
C SER A 23 1.01 -25.17 13.69
N SER A 24 0.83 -26.31 13.03
CA SER A 24 0.47 -27.57 13.66
C SER A 24 1.56 -28.62 13.41
N GLY A 25 1.91 -29.31 14.46
CA GLY A 25 3.11 -30.11 14.61
C GLY A 25 3.17 -31.49 13.99
N GLY A 26 4.39 -31.96 13.89
CA GLY A 26 5.01 -33.25 14.01
C GLY A 26 4.82 -34.29 12.91
N PRO A 27 5.64 -35.33 12.71
CA PRO A 27 6.47 -35.99 13.67
C PRO A 27 7.95 -36.26 13.26
N LYS A 28 8.67 -36.77 14.24
CA LYS A 28 10.10 -37.17 14.26
C LYS A 28 10.47 -38.35 13.35
N THR A 29 11.72 -38.32 12.85
CA THR A 29 12.83 -39.30 12.95
C THR A 29 13.50 -39.58 11.60
N PRO A 30 14.72 -40.14 11.52
CA PRO A 30 15.89 -40.08 12.39
C PRO A 30 17.20 -39.65 11.72
N ALA A 31 18.24 -39.53 12.52
CA ALA A 31 19.61 -39.19 12.15
C ALA A 31 20.31 -40.29 11.31
N VAL A 32 21.15 -39.83 10.37
CA VAL A 32 22.32 -40.62 9.90
C VAL A 32 23.54 -39.70 9.90
N SER A 33 24.52 -40.10 10.65
CA SER A 33 25.88 -39.56 10.71
C SER A 33 26.71 -40.06 9.51
N SER A 34 27.60 -39.22 9.00
CA SER A 34 29.02 -39.51 8.67
C SER A 34 29.61 -38.44 7.79
N SER A 35 30.52 -37.69 8.32
CA SER A 35 31.96 -37.69 8.26
C SER A 35 32.64 -37.05 7.05
N SER A 36 33.53 -36.11 7.42
CA SER A 36 34.85 -35.82 6.85
C SER A 36 34.97 -34.84 5.65
N GLY A 37 35.41 -33.61 5.93
CA GLY A 37 36.70 -33.11 5.53
C GLY A 37 36.79 -32.40 4.19
N ALA A 38 36.79 -31.07 4.22
CA ALA A 38 37.72 -30.25 3.45
C ALA A 38 37.64 -28.79 3.95
N SER A 39 38.71 -28.31 4.55
CA SER A 39 38.89 -26.92 4.98
C SER A 39 39.10 -26.05 3.75
N GLY A 40 38.08 -25.27 3.37
CA GLY A 40 38.20 -24.11 2.46
C GLY A 40 38.20 -22.82 3.26
N PRO A 41 38.78 -21.73 2.78
CA PRO A 41 38.92 -20.50 3.55
C PRO A 41 37.57 -19.93 3.91
N THR A 42 37.31 -19.82 5.21
CA THR A 42 36.13 -19.20 5.80
C THR A 42 36.18 -17.69 5.50
N VAL A 43 35.40 -17.27 4.53
CA VAL A 43 35.03 -15.84 4.42
C VAL A 43 34.08 -15.59 5.57
N GLU A 44 34.55 -14.95 6.60
CA GLU A 44 33.71 -14.41 7.68
C GLU A 44 32.80 -13.34 7.07
N THR A 45 31.62 -13.77 6.64
CA THR A 45 30.50 -12.85 6.37
C THR A 45 29.98 -12.44 7.73
N SER A 46 30.44 -11.29 8.22
CA SER A 46 29.88 -10.65 9.41
C SER A 46 28.41 -10.37 9.15
N SER A 47 27.56 -11.32 9.49
CA SER A 47 26.12 -11.13 9.61
C SER A 47 25.86 -10.20 10.78
N MET A 48 25.83 -8.90 10.53
CA MET A 48 25.32 -7.93 11.49
C MET A 48 23.80 -8.18 11.64
N SER A 49 23.46 -9.10 12.52
CA SER A 49 22.11 -9.22 13.08
C SER A 49 21.90 -8.02 13.99
N VAL A 50 21.44 -6.90 13.44
CA VAL A 50 20.96 -5.79 14.26
C VAL A 50 19.56 -6.12 14.73
N SER A 51 19.45 -7.04 15.67
CA SER A 51 18.21 -7.33 16.39
C SER A 51 18.15 -6.46 17.65
N GLY A 52 17.94 -5.16 17.45
CA GLY A 52 17.58 -4.24 18.53
C GLY A 52 16.06 -4.00 18.52
N PRO A 53 15.46 -3.69 19.67
CA PRO A 53 14.07 -3.27 19.69
C PRO A 53 13.91 -2.02 18.82
N TRP A 54 12.78 -1.95 18.12
CA TRP A 54 12.46 -0.77 17.35
C TRP A 54 12.47 0.49 18.23
N ARG A 55 13.09 1.56 17.74
CA ARG A 55 13.20 2.83 18.45
C ARG A 55 12.67 3.97 17.59
N ALA A 56 12.27 5.06 18.24
CA ALA A 56 12.01 6.30 17.54
C ALA A 56 13.31 6.88 16.98
N TRP A 57 13.30 7.25 15.70
CA TRP A 57 14.42 7.89 15.03
C TRP A 57 13.95 8.82 13.93
N THR A 58 14.83 9.69 13.46
CA THR A 58 14.63 10.56 12.30
C THR A 58 15.84 10.42 11.38
N ALA A 59 15.58 10.22 10.10
CA ALA A 59 16.62 10.13 9.07
C ALA A 59 16.31 11.09 7.91
N PRO A 60 17.33 11.70 7.29
CA PRO A 60 17.12 12.49 6.09
C PRO A 60 16.79 11.59 4.90
N LEU A 61 15.92 12.06 4.02
CA LEU A 61 15.65 11.49 2.71
C LEU A 61 16.31 12.37 1.64
N SER A 62 16.83 11.75 0.60
CA SER A 62 17.17 12.46 -0.62
C SER A 62 15.88 12.95 -1.30
N ARG A 63 15.98 13.95 -2.17
CA ARG A 63 14.84 14.44 -2.95
C ARG A 63 14.15 13.31 -3.75
N GLN A 64 14.94 12.37 -4.27
CA GLN A 64 14.43 11.23 -5.04
C GLN A 64 13.68 10.21 -4.17
N GLU A 65 14.12 9.96 -2.93
CA GLU A 65 13.40 9.12 -1.98
C GLU A 65 12.08 9.78 -1.56
N ALA A 66 12.10 11.09 -1.32
CA ALA A 66 10.93 11.85 -0.90
C ALA A 66 9.79 11.87 -1.94
N GLN A 67 10.08 11.64 -3.22
CA GLN A 67 9.10 11.52 -4.29
C GLN A 67 8.64 10.06 -4.56
N GLY A 68 9.26 9.10 -3.88
CA GLY A 68 8.96 7.69 -4.02
C GLY A 68 8.00 7.15 -2.97
N SER A 69 8.06 5.85 -2.77
CA SER A 69 7.28 5.12 -1.76
C SER A 69 8.23 4.34 -0.86
N CYS A 70 7.87 4.18 0.41
CA CYS A 70 8.61 3.35 1.35
C CYS A 70 7.74 2.17 1.81
N GLY A 71 8.39 1.06 2.11
CA GLY A 71 7.80 -0.11 2.75
C GLY A 71 8.76 -0.65 3.81
N ALA A 72 8.28 -1.55 4.66
CA ALA A 72 9.09 -2.09 5.73
C ALA A 72 8.86 -3.58 5.98
N THR A 73 9.90 -4.23 6.50
CA THR A 73 9.86 -5.59 7.02
C THR A 73 10.17 -5.58 8.52
N ALA A 74 10.25 -6.74 9.14
CA ALA A 74 10.68 -6.86 10.53
C ALA A 74 12.07 -6.24 10.82
N HIS A 75 12.93 -6.10 9.82
CA HIS A 75 14.34 -5.71 10.02
C HIS A 75 14.76 -4.47 9.23
N GLN A 76 14.09 -4.15 8.14
CA GLN A 76 14.49 -3.10 7.22
C GLN A 76 13.33 -2.23 6.77
N VAL A 77 13.67 -0.99 6.47
CA VAL A 77 12.85 -0.06 5.68
C VAL A 77 13.49 0.06 4.31
N VAL A 78 12.69 -0.03 3.27
CA VAL A 78 13.14 0.19 1.89
C VAL A 78 12.31 1.29 1.27
N CYS A 79 12.98 2.29 0.71
CA CYS A 79 12.35 3.35 -0.06
C CYS A 79 12.75 3.19 -1.54
N ALA A 80 11.76 3.12 -2.42
CA ALA A 80 11.97 3.27 -3.85
C ALA A 80 12.14 4.75 -4.17
N THR A 81 13.01 5.07 -5.11
CA THR A 81 13.15 6.43 -5.62
C THR A 81 12.24 6.64 -6.83
N ASP A 82 11.91 7.89 -7.14
CA ASP A 82 11.16 8.29 -8.34
C ASP A 82 11.84 7.85 -9.66
N SER A 83 13.13 7.57 -9.60
CA SER A 83 13.96 7.13 -10.73
C SER A 83 14.22 5.62 -10.76
N GLY A 84 13.50 4.84 -9.94
CA GLY A 84 13.58 3.37 -9.93
C GLY A 84 14.79 2.80 -9.21
N GLY A 85 15.47 3.58 -8.39
CA GLY A 85 16.47 3.10 -7.44
C GLY A 85 15.82 2.64 -6.14
N PHE A 86 16.64 2.14 -5.22
CA PHE A 86 16.23 1.76 -3.87
C PHE A 86 17.23 2.24 -2.84
N VAL A 87 16.73 2.56 -1.66
CA VAL A 87 17.54 2.83 -0.47
C VAL A 87 17.04 1.93 0.66
N GLY A 88 17.90 1.05 1.13
CA GLY A 88 17.66 0.22 2.30
C GLY A 88 18.17 0.88 3.56
N ARG A 89 17.37 0.84 4.63
CA ARG A 89 17.68 1.44 5.91
C ARG A 89 17.45 0.45 7.04
N SER A 90 18.26 0.53 8.07
CA SER A 90 18.03 -0.19 9.32
C SER A 90 16.72 0.30 9.95
N ARG A 91 15.84 -0.63 10.29
CA ARG A 91 14.61 -0.32 11.01
C ARG A 91 14.86 0.21 12.42
N ALA A 92 15.96 -0.18 13.04
CA ALA A 92 16.28 0.17 14.42
C ALA A 92 16.68 1.64 14.60
N ASP A 93 17.36 2.25 13.60
CA ASP A 93 17.96 3.57 13.73
C ASP A 93 17.86 4.45 12.47
N GLY A 94 17.25 3.98 11.40
CA GLY A 94 17.06 4.71 10.13
C GLY A 94 18.33 4.86 9.29
N ARG A 95 19.47 4.31 9.71
CA ARG A 95 20.74 4.41 9.00
C ARG A 95 20.67 3.66 7.66
N ILE A 96 21.19 4.27 6.59
CA ILE A 96 21.32 3.62 5.28
C ILE A 96 22.24 2.42 5.41
N THR A 97 21.77 1.25 5.00
CA THR A 97 22.53 -0.01 4.97
C THR A 97 23.04 -0.32 3.58
N TRP A 98 22.28 0.05 2.56
CA TRP A 98 22.64 -0.13 1.15
C TRP A 98 21.86 0.83 0.26
N THR A 99 22.35 1.03 -0.97
CA THR A 99 21.71 1.86 -2.00
C THR A 99 21.86 1.21 -3.35
N VAL A 100 20.79 1.17 -4.11
CA VAL A 100 20.78 0.77 -5.53
C VAL A 100 20.58 2.03 -6.36
N PRO A 101 21.53 2.38 -7.25
CA PRO A 101 21.42 3.61 -8.04
C PRO A 101 20.19 3.60 -8.93
N ALA A 102 19.65 4.77 -9.12
CA ALA A 102 18.59 5.05 -10.07
C ALA A 102 19.13 5.17 -11.51
N GLY A 103 18.30 4.94 -12.48
CA GLY A 103 18.69 5.04 -13.89
C GLY A 103 17.58 5.42 -14.84
N ASP A 104 16.34 5.45 -14.37
CA ASP A 104 15.17 5.76 -15.20
C ASP A 104 14.53 7.08 -14.79
N ARG A 105 13.90 7.75 -15.74
CA ARG A 105 13.07 8.93 -15.47
C ARG A 105 11.64 8.56 -15.74
N GLY A 106 10.75 8.81 -14.79
CA GLY A 106 9.34 8.54 -14.95
C GLY A 106 8.62 8.48 -13.63
N LYS A 107 7.30 8.40 -13.68
CA LYS A 107 6.47 8.23 -12.49
C LYS A 107 6.59 6.80 -11.97
N SER A 108 6.75 6.64 -10.67
CA SER A 108 6.73 5.33 -10.03
C SER A 108 5.31 4.74 -10.07
N ALA A 109 5.22 3.45 -10.39
CA ALA A 109 3.98 2.68 -10.31
C ALA A 109 3.74 2.09 -8.92
N GLY A 110 4.62 2.33 -7.97
CA GLY A 110 4.55 1.84 -6.60
C GLY A 110 5.77 1.04 -6.17
N LEU A 111 5.74 0.61 -4.92
CA LEU A 111 6.73 -0.27 -4.30
C LEU A 111 6.02 -1.46 -3.66
N PHE A 112 6.53 -2.64 -3.90
CA PHE A 112 6.17 -3.86 -3.18
C PHE A 112 7.36 -4.40 -2.40
N VAL A 113 7.14 -4.78 -1.15
CA VAL A 113 8.13 -5.38 -0.27
C VAL A 113 7.67 -6.77 0.11
N ASP A 114 8.38 -7.79 -0.35
CA ASP A 114 8.16 -9.20 -0.04
C ASP A 114 9.19 -9.68 0.98
N ALA A 115 8.74 -9.83 2.22
CA ALA A 115 9.61 -10.31 3.29
C ALA A 115 9.94 -11.80 3.16
N ALA A 116 9.04 -12.60 2.58
CA ALA A 116 9.23 -14.05 2.44
C ALA A 116 10.30 -14.38 1.41
N ASP A 117 10.27 -13.73 0.26
CA ASP A 117 11.26 -13.89 -0.81
C ASP A 117 12.44 -12.91 -0.70
N GLU A 118 12.49 -12.09 0.35
CA GLU A 118 13.49 -11.03 0.55
C GLU A 118 13.63 -10.10 -0.67
N ARG A 119 12.52 -9.61 -1.22
CA ARG A 119 12.51 -8.74 -2.41
C ARG A 119 11.81 -7.41 -2.17
N ALA A 120 12.43 -6.35 -2.70
CA ALA A 120 11.76 -5.10 -2.97
C ALA A 120 11.58 -4.97 -4.49
N VAL A 121 10.38 -4.67 -4.95
CA VAL A 121 10.06 -4.51 -6.37
C VAL A 121 9.44 -3.15 -6.61
N THR A 122 9.92 -2.42 -7.61
CA THR A 122 9.33 -1.15 -8.06
C THR A 122 9.18 -1.12 -9.56
N GLY A 123 8.22 -0.33 -10.03
CA GLY A 123 8.00 -0.03 -11.45
C GLY A 123 8.23 1.45 -11.72
N VAL A 124 9.10 1.77 -12.68
CA VAL A 124 9.31 3.15 -13.13
C VAL A 124 9.39 3.16 -14.64
N ALA A 125 8.60 4.02 -15.28
CA ALA A 125 8.48 4.06 -16.73
C ALA A 125 8.21 2.64 -17.29
N GLY A 126 8.94 2.20 -18.29
CA GLY A 126 8.83 0.86 -18.89
C GLY A 126 9.64 -0.22 -18.19
N ARG A 127 9.99 -0.09 -16.92
CA ARG A 127 10.90 -1.02 -16.24
C ARG A 127 10.40 -1.43 -14.86
N LEU A 128 10.34 -2.77 -14.62
CA LEU A 128 10.27 -3.35 -13.28
C LEU A 128 11.68 -3.72 -12.83
N ARG A 129 11.98 -3.46 -11.56
CA ARG A 129 13.23 -3.82 -10.91
C ARG A 129 12.99 -4.48 -9.58
N ALA A 130 13.81 -5.45 -9.24
CA ALA A 130 13.84 -6.05 -7.93
C ALA A 130 15.24 -5.99 -7.33
N ALA A 131 15.30 -5.72 -6.04
CA ALA A 131 16.50 -5.78 -5.23
C ALA A 131 16.31 -6.77 -4.06
N ASN A 132 17.40 -7.37 -3.63
CA ASN A 132 17.41 -8.16 -2.40
C ASN A 132 17.29 -7.20 -1.21
N LEU A 133 16.36 -7.46 -0.30
CA LEU A 133 16.07 -6.59 0.84
C LEU A 133 17.27 -6.41 1.78
N ARG A 134 18.05 -7.47 1.99
CA ARG A 134 19.14 -7.47 2.96
C ARG A 134 20.42 -6.80 2.44
N THR A 135 20.71 -7.00 1.15
CA THR A 135 22.00 -6.59 0.57
C THR A 135 21.90 -5.44 -0.43
N GLY A 136 20.71 -5.14 -0.93
CA GLY A 136 20.53 -4.22 -2.05
C GLY A 136 20.99 -4.77 -3.39
N ALA A 137 21.51 -6.00 -3.45
CA ALA A 137 21.92 -6.57 -4.72
C ALA A 137 20.75 -6.63 -5.69
N GLN A 138 20.96 -6.18 -6.93
CA GLN A 138 19.94 -6.30 -7.98
C GLN A 138 19.61 -7.76 -8.20
N ALA A 139 18.34 -8.14 -7.98
CA ALA A 139 17.88 -9.51 -8.18
C ALA A 139 17.51 -9.78 -9.64
N TRP A 140 16.67 -8.92 -10.20
CA TRP A 140 16.24 -9.00 -11.59
C TRP A 140 15.74 -7.66 -12.12
N THR A 141 15.59 -7.57 -13.44
CA THR A 141 14.99 -6.43 -14.15
C THR A 141 14.19 -6.92 -15.34
N ARG A 142 13.03 -6.33 -15.57
CA ARG A 142 12.21 -6.54 -16.77
C ARG A 142 11.97 -5.21 -17.47
N ARG A 143 11.94 -5.23 -18.80
CA ARG A 143 11.65 -4.06 -19.63
C ARG A 143 10.41 -4.31 -20.47
N LEU A 144 9.58 -3.30 -20.61
CA LEU A 144 8.51 -3.24 -21.60
C LEU A 144 9.06 -2.84 -22.98
N PRO A 145 8.33 -3.13 -24.06
CA PRO A 145 8.57 -2.49 -25.35
C PRO A 145 8.57 -0.96 -25.24
N THR A 146 9.30 -0.30 -26.12
CA THR A 146 9.35 1.18 -26.18
C THR A 146 7.94 1.77 -26.32
N GLY A 147 7.70 2.89 -25.64
CA GLY A 147 6.41 3.59 -25.66
C GLY A 147 5.34 3.00 -24.75
N ARG A 148 5.73 2.14 -23.82
CA ARG A 148 4.84 1.64 -22.78
C ARG A 148 5.41 1.91 -21.38
N ALA A 149 4.54 2.17 -20.41
CA ALA A 149 4.94 2.40 -19.02
C ALA A 149 4.07 1.63 -18.05
N TYR A 150 4.66 1.23 -16.92
CA TYR A 150 3.94 0.72 -15.76
C TYR A 150 3.30 1.89 -15.01
N PHE A 151 2.07 1.70 -14.53
CA PHE A 151 1.35 2.75 -13.79
C PHE A 151 0.70 2.27 -12.49
N ALA A 152 0.53 0.95 -12.30
CA ALA A 152 0.03 0.39 -11.05
C ALA A 152 0.71 -0.95 -10.76
N LEU A 153 1.00 -1.20 -9.49
CA LEU A 153 1.51 -2.45 -8.95
C LEU A 153 0.60 -2.95 -7.84
N GLY A 154 0.38 -4.25 -7.83
CA GLY A 154 -0.19 -4.98 -6.72
C GLY A 154 0.62 -6.24 -6.48
N ALA A 155 0.52 -6.84 -5.29
CA ALA A 155 1.21 -8.10 -5.05
C ALA A 155 0.51 -8.93 -3.98
N ALA A 156 0.61 -10.24 -4.14
CA ALA A 156 0.18 -11.23 -3.15
C ALA A 156 0.90 -12.54 -3.42
N ASP A 157 1.17 -13.29 -2.37
CA ASP A 157 1.65 -14.68 -2.44
C ASP A 157 2.91 -14.86 -3.33
N GLY A 158 3.88 -13.92 -3.24
CA GLY A 158 5.12 -13.95 -4.01
C GLY A 158 4.96 -13.66 -5.51
N ILE A 159 3.82 -13.09 -5.92
CA ILE A 159 3.53 -12.66 -7.29
C ILE A 159 3.32 -11.15 -7.31
N VAL A 160 4.01 -10.48 -8.21
CA VAL A 160 3.81 -9.06 -8.52
C VAL A 160 2.91 -8.96 -9.76
N TYR A 161 1.86 -8.19 -9.64
CA TYR A 161 0.93 -7.84 -10.72
C TYR A 161 1.21 -6.40 -11.13
N ALA A 162 1.46 -6.19 -12.41
CA ALA A 162 1.84 -4.89 -12.93
C ALA A 162 0.97 -4.50 -14.11
N LEU A 163 0.25 -3.39 -13.98
CA LEU A 163 -0.50 -2.80 -15.09
C LEU A 163 0.40 -1.86 -15.90
N HIS A 164 0.35 -2.03 -17.22
CA HIS A 164 1.05 -1.14 -18.14
C HIS A 164 0.21 -0.85 -19.38
N ALA A 165 0.42 0.32 -19.94
CA ALA A 165 -0.26 0.79 -21.16
C ALA A 165 0.69 1.59 -22.05
N PRO A 166 0.30 1.91 -23.31
CA PRO A 166 1.02 2.89 -24.12
C PRO A 166 1.12 4.25 -23.41
N GLU A 167 2.26 4.93 -23.57
CA GLU A 167 2.47 6.28 -23.04
C GLU A 167 2.45 7.29 -24.20
N PRO A 168 1.71 8.41 -24.12
CA PRO A 168 0.85 8.83 -23.00
C PRO A 168 -0.39 7.95 -22.84
N PHE A 169 -0.87 7.83 -21.60
CA PHE A 169 -2.06 7.02 -21.28
C PHE A 169 -3.32 7.67 -21.87
N THR A 170 -3.75 7.16 -23.02
CA THR A 170 -4.93 7.65 -23.75
C THR A 170 -5.90 6.51 -23.97
N GLY A 171 -6.79 6.28 -23.03
CA GLY A 171 -7.79 5.21 -23.13
C GLY A 171 -7.74 4.23 -21.97
N THR A 172 -8.59 3.22 -22.03
CA THR A 172 -8.81 2.25 -20.94
C THR A 172 -8.07 0.92 -21.16
N ALA A 173 -7.50 0.68 -22.34
CA ALA A 173 -6.85 -0.57 -22.65
C ALA A 173 -5.46 -0.67 -22.01
N ALA A 174 -5.24 -1.71 -21.22
CA ALA A 174 -3.97 -2.01 -20.56
C ALA A 174 -3.61 -3.49 -20.70
N VAL A 175 -2.42 -3.83 -20.23
CA VAL A 175 -2.00 -5.22 -20.04
C VAL A 175 -1.64 -5.40 -18.57
N LEU A 176 -2.16 -6.46 -18.00
CA LEU A 176 -1.80 -6.94 -16.67
C LEU A 176 -0.78 -8.07 -16.82
N ASP A 177 0.42 -7.83 -16.33
CA ASP A 177 1.49 -8.83 -16.20
C ASP A 177 1.48 -9.42 -14.78
N ALA A 178 1.64 -10.74 -14.67
CA ALA A 178 1.99 -11.41 -13.44
C ALA A 178 3.42 -11.93 -13.50
N VAL A 179 4.20 -11.57 -12.51
CA VAL A 179 5.63 -11.87 -12.46
C VAL A 179 5.97 -12.46 -11.09
N ARG A 180 6.74 -13.53 -11.03
CA ARG A 180 7.22 -14.08 -9.78
C ARG A 180 8.18 -13.09 -9.10
N ALA A 181 7.93 -12.77 -7.82
CA ALA A 181 8.72 -11.78 -7.09
C ALA A 181 10.17 -12.22 -6.88
N SER A 182 10.43 -13.51 -6.66
CA SER A 182 11.76 -14.04 -6.33
C SER A 182 12.76 -13.93 -7.48
N ASP A 183 12.35 -14.18 -8.74
CA ASP A 183 13.24 -14.30 -9.90
C ASP A 183 12.84 -13.47 -11.13
N GLY A 184 11.71 -12.77 -11.09
CA GLY A 184 11.22 -11.95 -12.20
C GLY A 184 10.66 -12.77 -13.38
N ARG A 185 10.48 -14.09 -13.22
CA ARG A 185 9.92 -14.93 -14.27
C ARG A 185 8.48 -14.55 -14.57
N PRO A 186 8.12 -14.31 -15.86
CA PRO A 186 6.74 -14.09 -16.23
C PRO A 186 5.92 -15.36 -15.98
N LEU A 187 4.76 -15.20 -15.36
CA LEU A 187 3.78 -16.27 -15.17
C LEU A 187 2.75 -16.23 -16.28
N TRP A 188 2.15 -15.07 -16.47
CA TRP A 188 1.15 -14.82 -17.51
C TRP A 188 1.00 -13.33 -17.80
N HIS A 189 0.31 -12.99 -18.88
CA HIS A 189 -0.15 -11.63 -19.19
C HIS A 189 -1.57 -11.69 -19.75
N ARG A 190 -2.35 -10.62 -19.55
CA ARG A 190 -3.72 -10.48 -20.06
C ARG A 190 -4.02 -9.04 -20.46
N SER A 191 -4.71 -8.88 -21.59
CA SER A 191 -5.33 -7.60 -21.91
C SER A 191 -6.49 -7.35 -20.93
N VAL A 192 -6.57 -6.16 -20.41
CA VAL A 192 -7.60 -5.71 -19.47
C VAL A 192 -8.01 -4.29 -19.80
N ASP A 193 -9.23 -3.94 -19.46
CA ASP A 193 -9.63 -2.55 -19.35
C ASP A 193 -9.39 -2.09 -17.92
N TRP A 194 -9.15 -0.79 -17.74
CA TRP A 194 -8.85 -0.20 -16.45
C TRP A 194 -9.53 1.16 -16.28
N SER A 195 -9.71 1.57 -15.04
CA SER A 195 -10.20 2.89 -14.62
C SER A 195 -9.08 3.71 -13.99
N PRO A 196 -9.11 5.05 -14.09
CA PRO A 196 -8.09 5.92 -13.47
C PRO A 196 -8.08 5.95 -11.93
N GLY A 197 -9.00 5.25 -11.26
CA GLY A 197 -9.01 5.11 -9.80
C GLY A 197 -7.96 4.13 -9.28
N GLU A 198 -8.33 3.28 -8.35
CA GLU A 198 -7.52 2.16 -7.84
C GLU A 198 -7.96 0.84 -8.51
N PRO A 199 -7.48 0.55 -9.73
CA PRO A 199 -8.07 -0.50 -10.57
C PRO A 199 -7.55 -1.90 -10.26
N LEU A 200 -6.64 -2.06 -9.30
CA LEU A 200 -5.91 -3.31 -9.07
C LEU A 200 -5.86 -3.67 -7.58
N ALA A 201 -6.27 -4.88 -7.27
CA ALA A 201 -6.09 -5.49 -5.95
C ALA A 201 -5.69 -6.95 -6.09
N ALA A 202 -4.93 -7.48 -5.13
CA ALA A 202 -4.53 -8.89 -5.12
C ALA A 202 -4.56 -9.45 -3.70
N PHE A 203 -5.32 -10.51 -3.48
CA PHE A 203 -5.37 -11.24 -2.21
C PHE A 203 -6.05 -12.61 -2.37
N ARG A 204 -5.77 -13.54 -1.47
CA ARG A 204 -6.39 -14.88 -1.41
C ARG A 204 -6.30 -15.66 -2.73
N GLY A 205 -5.14 -15.67 -3.35
CA GLY A 205 -4.91 -16.41 -4.59
C GLY A 205 -5.64 -15.85 -5.81
N ARG A 206 -6.11 -14.60 -5.75
CA ARG A 206 -6.79 -13.91 -6.85
C ARG A 206 -6.20 -12.53 -7.08
N VAL A 207 -6.32 -12.07 -8.31
CA VAL A 207 -6.10 -10.68 -8.69
C VAL A 207 -7.39 -10.10 -9.26
N TYR A 208 -7.73 -8.92 -8.81
CA TYR A 208 -8.93 -8.19 -9.19
C TYR A 208 -8.54 -6.97 -10.01
N THR A 209 -9.24 -6.75 -11.11
CA THR A 209 -9.12 -5.53 -11.91
C THR A 209 -10.46 -4.88 -12.07
N SER A 210 -10.50 -3.56 -12.10
CA SER A 210 -11.70 -2.78 -12.39
C SER A 210 -11.53 -1.91 -13.62
N ASP A 211 -12.53 -1.89 -14.47
CA ASP A 211 -12.66 -0.97 -15.61
C ASP A 211 -13.52 0.28 -15.26
N GLY A 212 -13.92 0.42 -13.99
CA GLY A 212 -14.81 1.46 -13.49
C GLY A 212 -16.29 1.02 -13.44
N THR A 213 -16.72 0.09 -14.29
CA THR A 213 -18.09 -0.41 -14.36
C THR A 213 -18.21 -1.87 -13.96
N ARG A 214 -17.10 -2.59 -13.98
CA ARG A 214 -17.03 -4.03 -13.65
C ARG A 214 -15.75 -4.37 -12.93
N VAL A 215 -15.84 -5.34 -12.04
CA VAL A 215 -14.70 -6.02 -11.45
C VAL A 215 -14.53 -7.38 -12.09
N THR A 216 -13.31 -7.73 -12.45
CA THR A 216 -12.94 -9.06 -12.93
C THR A 216 -11.97 -9.69 -11.96
N ALA A 217 -12.31 -10.87 -11.43
CA ALA A 217 -11.43 -11.71 -10.64
C ALA A 217 -10.73 -12.74 -11.53
N ARG A 218 -9.41 -12.85 -11.40
CA ARG A 218 -8.59 -13.84 -12.10
C ARG A 218 -7.84 -14.71 -11.11
N ASP A 219 -7.58 -15.95 -11.49
CA ASP A 219 -6.67 -16.81 -10.76
C ASP A 219 -5.26 -16.17 -10.74
N ALA A 220 -4.68 -16.07 -9.57
CA ALA A 220 -3.41 -15.39 -9.34
C ALA A 220 -2.24 -16.02 -10.13
N ARG A 221 -2.25 -17.33 -10.31
CA ARG A 221 -1.14 -18.09 -10.92
C ARG A 221 -1.28 -18.29 -12.42
N THR A 222 -2.50 -18.34 -12.94
CA THR A 222 -2.77 -18.67 -14.37
C THR A 222 -3.35 -17.49 -15.16
N GLY A 223 -3.87 -16.47 -14.46
CA GLY A 223 -4.56 -15.35 -15.09
C GLY A 223 -5.92 -15.71 -15.71
N THR A 224 -6.43 -16.91 -15.45
CA THR A 224 -7.74 -17.35 -15.94
C THR A 224 -8.83 -16.56 -15.23
N THR A 225 -9.79 -16.03 -15.97
CA THR A 225 -10.96 -15.36 -15.41
C THR A 225 -11.80 -16.34 -14.61
N LEU A 226 -12.04 -16.04 -13.35
CA LEU A 226 -12.82 -16.84 -12.42
C LEU A 226 -14.24 -16.30 -12.24
N ALA A 227 -14.38 -14.99 -12.21
CA ALA A 227 -15.64 -14.31 -12.02
C ALA A 227 -15.59 -12.89 -12.61
N THR A 228 -16.77 -12.34 -12.92
CA THR A 228 -16.96 -10.94 -13.31
C THR A 228 -18.21 -10.43 -12.60
N SER A 229 -18.14 -9.22 -12.04
CA SER A 229 -19.29 -8.60 -11.38
C SER A 229 -20.39 -8.22 -12.38
N PRO A 230 -21.63 -8.05 -11.95
CA PRO A 230 -22.67 -7.42 -12.77
C PRO A 230 -22.24 -6.02 -13.22
N THR A 231 -22.73 -5.56 -14.36
CA THR A 231 -22.49 -4.21 -14.90
C THR A 231 -23.07 -3.08 -14.06
N SER A 232 -23.97 -3.41 -13.15
CA SER A 232 -24.57 -2.45 -12.20
C SER A 232 -23.67 -2.11 -11.03
N VAL A 233 -22.48 -2.75 -10.95
CA VAL A 233 -21.50 -2.48 -9.90
C VAL A 233 -20.46 -1.51 -10.44
N GLU A 234 -20.71 -0.22 -10.23
CA GLU A 234 -19.69 0.80 -10.49
C GLU A 234 -18.56 0.66 -9.46
N CYS A 235 -17.33 0.58 -9.93
CA CYS A 235 -16.16 0.28 -9.10
C CYS A 235 -14.92 1.06 -9.55
N PRO A 236 -14.89 2.38 -9.42
CA PRO A 236 -13.70 3.16 -9.71
C PRO A 236 -12.53 2.82 -8.81
N HIS A 237 -12.80 2.49 -7.54
CA HIS A 237 -11.80 2.15 -6.54
C HIS A 237 -12.08 0.79 -5.90
N LEU A 238 -11.07 -0.08 -5.88
CA LEU A 238 -11.06 -1.36 -5.17
C LEU A 238 -10.41 -1.18 -3.80
N VAL A 239 -11.18 -1.33 -2.73
CA VAL A 239 -10.67 -1.33 -1.36
C VAL A 239 -10.71 -2.75 -0.82
N THR A 240 -9.57 -3.23 -0.31
CA THR A 240 -9.44 -4.60 0.21
C THR A 240 -8.79 -4.62 1.58
N GLY A 241 -9.18 -5.59 2.41
CA GLY A 241 -8.58 -5.86 3.71
C GLY A 241 -9.16 -7.14 4.29
N GLY A 242 -8.36 -7.94 4.99
CA GLY A 242 -8.79 -9.24 5.53
C GLY A 242 -9.37 -10.15 4.44
N HIS A 243 -10.67 -10.37 4.47
CA HIS A 243 -11.40 -11.14 3.47
C HIS A 243 -12.45 -10.33 2.71
N TYR A 244 -12.37 -9.01 2.79
CA TYR A 244 -13.36 -8.09 2.22
C TYR A 244 -12.87 -7.50 0.90
N LEU A 245 -13.83 -7.29 0.01
CA LEU A 245 -13.68 -6.57 -1.25
C LEU A 245 -14.81 -5.57 -1.37
N VAL A 246 -14.46 -4.30 -1.45
CA VAL A 246 -15.43 -3.20 -1.55
C VAL A 246 -15.12 -2.37 -2.78
N CYS A 247 -16.15 -2.08 -3.54
CA CYS A 247 -16.17 -1.11 -4.61
C CYS A 247 -16.68 0.23 -4.09
N THR A 248 -15.97 1.29 -4.35
CA THR A 248 -16.34 2.63 -3.93
C THR A 248 -15.85 3.67 -4.95
N GLY A 249 -16.20 4.93 -4.73
CA GLY A 249 -15.77 6.02 -5.60
C GLY A 249 -16.81 6.39 -6.65
N SER A 250 -16.66 7.59 -7.20
CA SER A 250 -17.43 8.08 -8.32
C SER A 250 -16.62 7.92 -9.59
N PRO A 251 -17.20 7.49 -10.71
CA PRO A 251 -16.58 7.66 -12.01
C PRO A 251 -16.30 9.15 -12.22
N PHE A 252 -15.28 9.46 -12.98
CA PHE A 252 -14.78 10.82 -13.24
C PHE A 252 -15.78 11.81 -13.88
N SER A 253 -17.04 11.44 -14.02
CA SER A 253 -18.09 12.35 -14.45
C SER A 253 -18.33 13.40 -13.38
N ALA A 254 -18.28 14.64 -13.77
CA ALA A 254 -18.40 15.83 -12.92
C ALA A 254 -19.79 16.02 -12.28
N GLU A 255 -20.65 15.04 -12.31
CA GLU A 255 -21.99 15.12 -11.78
C GLU A 255 -22.06 14.50 -10.39
N ASP A 256 -22.79 15.15 -9.52
CA ASP A 256 -22.94 14.85 -8.08
C ASP A 256 -23.70 13.53 -7.77
N THR A 257 -23.62 12.57 -8.64
CA THR A 257 -24.18 11.25 -8.42
C THR A 257 -23.16 10.32 -7.79
N PHE A 258 -23.47 9.87 -6.60
CA PHE A 258 -22.60 8.96 -5.84
C PHE A 258 -23.08 7.54 -6.08
N PRO A 259 -22.30 6.71 -6.80
CA PRO A 259 -22.64 5.31 -6.88
C PRO A 259 -22.64 4.74 -5.45
N PRO A 260 -23.60 3.85 -5.14
CA PRO A 260 -23.61 3.21 -3.86
C PRO A 260 -22.34 2.38 -3.69
N MET A 261 -21.80 2.38 -2.49
CA MET A 261 -20.75 1.46 -2.11
C MET A 261 -21.25 0.03 -2.26
N HIS A 262 -20.43 -0.86 -2.83
CA HIS A 262 -20.76 -2.26 -2.99
C HIS A 262 -19.75 -3.14 -2.27
N ARG A 263 -20.19 -3.93 -1.30
CA ARG A 263 -19.44 -5.07 -0.81
C ARG A 263 -19.64 -6.22 -1.79
N LEU A 264 -18.55 -6.83 -2.24
CA LEU A 264 -18.60 -7.98 -3.15
C LEU A 264 -18.10 -9.24 -2.44
N ASP A 265 -18.73 -10.36 -2.75
CA ASP A 265 -18.17 -11.66 -2.43
C ASP A 265 -16.88 -11.88 -3.24
N PRO A 266 -15.70 -12.03 -2.62
CA PRO A 266 -14.46 -12.13 -3.37
C PRO A 266 -14.36 -13.36 -4.27
N ALA A 267 -15.15 -14.40 -4.02
CA ALA A 267 -15.11 -15.61 -4.82
C ALA A 267 -16.00 -15.51 -6.07
N THR A 268 -17.17 -14.92 -5.94
CA THR A 268 -18.22 -14.91 -6.99
C THR A 268 -18.44 -13.53 -7.60
N LEU A 269 -17.93 -12.47 -6.98
CA LEU A 269 -18.15 -11.06 -7.30
C LEU A 269 -19.63 -10.65 -7.28
N ARG A 270 -20.48 -11.40 -6.59
CA ARG A 270 -21.87 -11.02 -6.36
C ARG A 270 -21.93 -9.94 -5.27
N PRO A 271 -22.79 -8.92 -5.43
CA PRO A 271 -23.02 -7.96 -4.37
C PRO A 271 -23.55 -8.65 -3.10
N LEU A 272 -23.00 -8.22 -1.97
CA LEU A 272 -23.41 -8.60 -0.62
C LEU A 272 -24.14 -7.43 0.05
N PRO A 273 -24.88 -7.66 1.14
CA PRO A 273 -25.41 -6.58 1.96
C PRO A 273 -24.31 -5.58 2.30
N THR A 274 -24.63 -4.31 2.20
CA THR A 274 -23.62 -3.23 2.31
C THR A 274 -24.26 -2.04 3.03
N PRO A 275 -23.57 -1.44 4.01
CA PRO A 275 -24.04 -0.25 4.69
C PRO A 275 -24.38 0.85 3.69
N ARG A 276 -25.46 1.58 3.95
CA ARG A 276 -25.80 2.74 3.12
C ARG A 276 -24.68 3.76 3.20
N ASN A 277 -24.07 4.01 2.07
CA ASN A 277 -23.09 5.06 1.93
C ASN A 277 -23.82 6.42 1.90
N THR A 278 -23.45 7.31 2.81
CA THR A 278 -23.90 8.71 2.84
C THR A 278 -22.78 9.66 2.40
N ILE A 279 -21.69 9.12 1.87
CA ILE A 279 -20.49 9.87 1.52
C ILE A 279 -20.58 10.36 0.08
N ASN A 280 -20.26 11.61 -0.07
CA ASN A 280 -20.07 12.25 -1.36
C ASN A 280 -18.62 12.04 -1.82
N LYS A 281 -18.42 11.31 -2.95
CA LYS A 281 -17.09 11.13 -3.56
C LYS A 281 -16.06 10.47 -2.63
N PRO A 282 -16.27 9.22 -2.18
CA PRO A 282 -15.22 8.51 -1.46
C PRO A 282 -14.01 8.35 -2.39
N VAL A 283 -12.86 8.85 -1.94
CA VAL A 283 -11.65 8.91 -2.76
C VAL A 283 -10.76 7.70 -2.49
N HIS A 284 -10.65 7.29 -1.24
CA HIS A 284 -9.85 6.15 -0.79
C HIS A 284 -10.32 5.66 0.58
N GLY A 285 -9.81 4.52 1.01
CA GLY A 285 -10.16 3.94 2.30
C GLY A 285 -9.29 2.76 2.68
N VAL A 286 -9.51 2.27 3.88
CA VAL A 286 -8.87 1.08 4.43
C VAL A 286 -9.91 0.15 5.05
N ILE A 287 -9.63 -1.14 5.04
CA ILE A 287 -10.47 -2.15 5.69
C ILE A 287 -9.61 -2.93 6.68
N SER A 288 -10.07 -3.08 7.90
CA SER A 288 -9.44 -3.94 8.90
C SER A 288 -9.76 -5.42 8.68
N ASP A 289 -8.98 -6.30 9.28
CA ASP A 289 -9.18 -7.75 9.15
C ASP A 289 -10.53 -8.23 9.72
N ASP A 290 -11.10 -7.49 10.67
CA ASP A 290 -12.40 -7.74 11.29
C ASP A 290 -13.58 -7.00 10.63
N GLY A 291 -13.35 -6.37 9.47
CA GLY A 291 -14.41 -5.83 8.61
C GLY A 291 -14.86 -4.42 8.92
N VAL A 292 -14.05 -3.63 9.61
CA VAL A 292 -14.31 -2.19 9.69
C VAL A 292 -13.71 -1.48 8.50
N LEU A 293 -14.55 -0.91 7.65
CA LEU A 293 -14.19 -0.08 6.51
C LEU A 293 -14.18 1.38 6.94
N VAL A 294 -13.07 2.09 6.71
CA VAL A 294 -12.96 3.53 6.94
C VAL A 294 -12.72 4.23 5.62
N LEU A 295 -13.63 5.11 5.20
CA LEU A 295 -13.61 5.84 3.93
C LEU A 295 -13.46 7.34 4.14
N TYR A 296 -12.69 7.97 3.26
CA TYR A 296 -12.53 9.42 3.20
C TYR A 296 -13.54 10.06 2.26
N GLU A 297 -14.15 11.14 2.72
CA GLU A 297 -14.95 12.06 1.92
C GLU A 297 -14.21 13.37 1.70
N ALA A 298 -13.94 13.68 0.45
CA ALA A 298 -13.33 14.95 0.09
C ALA A 298 -14.27 16.12 0.48
N GLY A 299 -13.72 17.13 1.12
CA GLY A 299 -14.44 18.37 1.42
C GLY A 299 -14.88 19.12 0.15
N ALA A 300 -15.84 20.01 0.28
CA ALA A 300 -16.37 20.83 -0.83
C ALA A 300 -15.36 21.84 -1.37
N GLU A 301 -14.31 22.14 -0.63
CA GLU A 301 -13.23 23.05 -1.02
C GLU A 301 -11.90 22.30 -0.91
N ASP A 302 -10.90 22.72 -1.66
CA ASP A 302 -9.53 22.17 -1.77
C ASP A 302 -8.77 22.18 -0.42
N THR A 303 -9.39 21.65 0.61
CA THR A 303 -8.82 21.53 1.94
C THR A 303 -8.14 20.17 2.07
N SER A 304 -6.94 20.16 2.61
CA SER A 304 -6.17 18.96 2.95
C SER A 304 -6.78 18.15 4.12
N ALA A 305 -8.02 18.40 4.46
CA ALA A 305 -8.75 17.72 5.53
C ALA A 305 -10.22 17.52 5.14
N GLY A 306 -10.83 16.47 5.64
CA GLY A 306 -12.21 16.11 5.37
C GLY A 306 -12.75 15.11 6.37
N ASN A 307 -13.87 14.50 6.04
CA ASN A 307 -14.53 13.56 6.91
C ASN A 307 -14.12 12.11 6.61
N TRP A 308 -13.79 11.38 7.64
CA TRP A 308 -13.61 9.95 7.62
C TRP A 308 -14.85 9.28 8.23
N PHE A 309 -15.33 8.23 7.57
CA PHE A 309 -16.51 7.49 7.98
C PHE A 309 -16.18 6.02 8.15
N ALA A 310 -16.51 5.46 9.30
CA ALA A 310 -16.33 4.03 9.57
C ALA A 310 -17.65 3.26 9.45
N TYR A 311 -17.56 2.10 8.82
CA TYR A 311 -18.64 1.17 8.59
C TYR A 311 -18.27 -0.23 9.06
N ASP A 312 -19.17 -0.88 9.76
CA ASP A 312 -19.11 -2.28 10.10
C ASP A 312 -19.75 -3.08 8.94
N LEU A 313 -18.91 -3.76 8.18
CA LEU A 313 -19.36 -4.52 7.00
C LEU A 313 -20.11 -5.80 7.37
N GLU A 314 -19.88 -6.36 8.56
CA GLU A 314 -20.56 -7.56 8.99
C GLU A 314 -21.99 -7.28 9.49
N ASN A 315 -22.19 -6.15 10.16
CA ASN A 315 -23.47 -5.76 10.74
C ASN A 315 -24.21 -4.71 9.91
N ASP A 316 -23.71 -4.38 8.72
CA ASP A 316 -24.35 -3.48 7.75
C ASP A 316 -24.71 -2.11 8.34
N ARG A 317 -23.79 -1.50 9.11
CA ARG A 317 -24.07 -0.23 9.82
C ARG A 317 -22.90 0.74 9.81
N LYS A 318 -23.22 2.04 9.85
CA LYS A 318 -22.25 3.09 10.14
C LYS A 318 -21.87 3.04 11.62
N LEU A 319 -20.58 3.12 11.93
CA LEU A 319 -20.05 3.15 13.29
C LEU A 319 -19.89 4.60 13.77
N TRP A 320 -19.02 5.35 13.09
CA TRP A 320 -18.66 6.70 13.49
C TRP A 320 -18.20 7.55 12.31
N SER A 321 -17.96 8.83 12.57
CA SER A 321 -17.26 9.73 11.66
C SER A 321 -16.36 10.67 12.44
N THR A 322 -15.30 11.14 11.78
CA THR A 322 -14.36 12.12 12.36
C THR A 322 -13.79 13.01 11.25
N TYR A 323 -13.37 14.19 11.64
CA TYR A 323 -12.67 15.12 10.77
C TYR A 323 -11.16 14.97 10.98
N ALA A 324 -10.42 14.69 9.92
CA ALA A 324 -8.97 14.51 9.93
C ALA A 324 -8.37 14.88 8.57
N THR A 325 -7.05 14.81 8.45
CA THR A 325 -6.35 15.09 7.19
C THR A 325 -6.69 14.06 6.13
N GLU A 326 -6.66 14.47 4.86
CA GLU A 326 -6.88 13.62 3.68
C GLU A 326 -5.77 12.58 3.45
N VAL A 327 -4.62 12.77 4.07
CA VAL A 327 -3.42 11.99 3.82
C VAL A 327 -3.55 10.51 4.15
N ASP A 328 -2.55 9.77 3.70
CA ASP A 328 -2.42 8.33 3.93
C ASP A 328 -2.83 7.93 5.35
N VAL A 329 -3.63 6.90 5.41
CA VAL A 329 -4.14 6.33 6.64
C VAL A 329 -3.76 4.86 6.74
N ALA A 330 -3.88 4.32 7.93
CA ALA A 330 -3.57 2.94 8.16
C ALA A 330 -4.45 2.32 9.24
N VAL A 331 -4.44 1.00 9.32
CA VAL A 331 -4.98 0.24 10.43
C VAL A 331 -3.83 -0.47 11.13
N ALA A 332 -3.71 -0.26 12.43
CA ALA A 332 -2.72 -0.93 13.26
C ALA A 332 -3.27 -1.21 14.65
N GLY A 333 -3.14 -2.46 15.13
CA GLY A 333 -3.55 -2.85 16.48
C GLY A 333 -5.02 -2.57 16.81
N GLY A 334 -5.94 -2.75 15.86
CA GLY A 334 -7.36 -2.46 16.03
C GLY A 334 -7.71 -0.96 16.06
N ARG A 335 -6.79 -0.11 15.60
CA ARG A 335 -6.97 1.33 15.58
C ARG A 335 -6.79 1.90 14.17
N PHE A 336 -7.59 2.88 13.83
CA PHE A 336 -7.39 3.75 12.67
C PHE A 336 -6.30 4.77 13.00
N VAL A 337 -5.30 4.87 12.16
CA VAL A 337 -4.14 5.76 12.31
C VAL A 337 -4.19 6.82 11.23
N THR A 338 -4.14 8.09 11.64
CA THR A 338 -4.16 9.26 10.76
C THR A 338 -3.40 10.41 11.43
N PHE A 339 -3.55 11.61 10.90
CA PHE A 339 -2.99 12.83 11.47
C PHE A 339 -4.10 13.79 11.90
N THR A 340 -3.83 14.57 12.95
CA THR A 340 -4.73 15.67 13.30
C THR A 340 -4.68 16.74 12.20
N PRO A 341 -5.84 17.33 11.81
CA PRO A 341 -5.83 18.43 10.88
C PRO A 341 -5.05 19.61 11.47
N GLY A 342 -4.12 20.15 10.70
CA GLY A 342 -3.51 21.43 11.00
C GLY A 342 -4.55 22.54 10.82
N THR A 343 -4.83 23.31 11.85
CA THR A 343 -5.80 24.41 11.78
C THR A 343 -5.21 25.70 11.24
N ASP A 344 -3.89 25.78 11.23
CA ASP A 344 -3.12 26.90 10.66
C ASP A 344 -1.67 26.47 10.40
N HIS A 345 -0.89 27.34 9.75
CA HIS A 345 0.53 27.12 9.45
C HIS A 345 1.45 27.07 10.69
N THR A 346 0.90 27.25 11.89
CA THR A 346 1.61 27.21 13.16
C THR A 346 1.36 25.93 13.94
N THR A 347 0.32 25.18 13.60
CA THR A 347 -0.05 23.93 14.27
C THR A 347 0.91 22.82 13.87
N ARG A 348 1.44 22.12 14.84
CA ARG A 348 2.31 20.95 14.59
C ARG A 348 1.46 19.71 14.39
N ASP A 349 1.84 18.90 13.42
CA ASP A 349 1.19 17.62 13.18
C ASP A 349 1.35 16.68 14.37
N ARG A 350 0.31 15.87 14.58
CA ARG A 350 0.29 14.79 15.56
C ARG A 350 -0.30 13.55 14.92
N LEU A 351 0.27 12.41 15.23
CA LEU A 351 -0.42 11.15 14.94
C LEU A 351 -1.68 11.10 15.82
N LEU A 352 -2.78 10.72 15.19
CA LEU A 352 -4.05 10.46 15.85
C LEU A 352 -4.39 8.99 15.65
N THR A 353 -4.70 8.28 16.74
CA THR A 353 -5.23 6.93 16.65
C THR A 353 -6.62 6.86 17.26
N ILE A 354 -7.54 6.23 16.54
CA ILE A 354 -8.95 6.10 16.90
C ILE A 354 -9.28 4.60 16.92
N ASP A 355 -9.93 4.13 17.98
CA ASP A 355 -10.40 2.75 18.02
C ASP A 355 -11.39 2.49 16.89
N LEU A 356 -11.22 1.39 16.16
CA LEU A 356 -12.00 1.11 14.95
C LEU A 356 -13.49 0.93 15.23
N HIS A 357 -13.88 0.38 16.39
CA HIS A 357 -15.27 0.14 16.73
C HIS A 357 -15.88 1.27 17.56
N ALA A 358 -15.15 1.74 18.57
CA ALA A 358 -15.65 2.79 19.48
C ALA A 358 -15.60 4.20 18.87
N GLY A 359 -14.70 4.42 17.92
CA GLY A 359 -14.57 5.71 17.23
C GLY A 359 -14.00 6.83 18.11
N PRO A 360 -14.21 8.10 17.69
CA PRO A 360 -13.69 9.27 18.40
C PRO A 360 -14.35 9.51 19.76
N GLN A 361 -15.46 8.83 20.06
CA GLN A 361 -16.15 8.89 21.34
C GLN A 361 -15.77 7.76 22.30
N GLY A 362 -14.82 6.91 21.90
CA GLY A 362 -14.32 5.83 22.73
C GLY A 362 -13.76 6.33 24.07
N THR A 363 -13.89 5.51 25.12
CA THR A 363 -13.43 5.83 26.48
C THR A 363 -12.46 4.78 27.00
N GLY A 364 -11.70 5.08 28.03
CA GLY A 364 -10.75 4.13 28.62
C GLY A 364 -9.66 3.71 27.60
N SER A 365 -9.50 2.42 27.41
CA SER A 365 -8.54 1.87 26.43
C SER A 365 -8.89 2.17 24.97
N ALA A 366 -10.17 2.39 24.68
CA ALA A 366 -10.68 2.75 23.35
C ALA A 366 -10.66 4.26 23.08
N ALA A 367 -10.27 5.09 24.04
CA ALA A 367 -10.19 6.54 23.84
C ALA A 367 -9.24 6.90 22.68
N PRO A 368 -9.53 7.94 21.91
CA PRO A 368 -8.59 8.48 20.94
C PRO A 368 -7.28 8.87 21.62
N ARG A 369 -6.16 8.61 20.94
CA ARG A 369 -4.83 8.95 21.45
C ARG A 369 -4.08 9.79 20.44
N MET A 370 -3.27 10.71 20.94
CA MET A 370 -2.44 11.60 20.10
C MET A 370 -0.98 11.52 20.53
N SER A 371 -0.09 11.52 19.55
CA SER A 371 1.34 11.66 19.79
C SER A 371 1.70 13.06 20.31
N PRO A 372 2.89 13.25 20.90
CA PRO A 372 3.47 14.56 20.97
C PRO A 372 3.53 15.24 19.60
N ALA A 373 3.43 16.56 19.56
CA ALA A 373 3.58 17.30 18.32
C ALA A 373 5.01 17.14 17.77
N TYR A 374 5.14 16.89 16.48
CA TYR A 374 6.44 16.91 15.79
C TYR A 374 6.49 18.09 14.81
N ALA A 375 7.70 18.44 14.35
CA ALA A 375 7.87 19.61 13.50
C ALA A 375 7.07 19.47 12.20
N GLN A 376 6.23 20.47 11.94
CA GLN A 376 5.49 20.59 10.70
C GLN A 376 6.41 21.02 9.56
N THR A 377 6.14 20.55 8.38
CA THR A 377 6.72 21.06 7.16
C THR A 377 6.05 22.39 6.79
N ARG A 378 6.84 23.39 6.39
CA ARG A 378 6.33 24.76 6.17
C ARG A 378 5.31 24.93 5.06
N ASP A 379 5.14 23.95 4.18
CA ASP A 379 4.42 24.11 2.91
C ASP A 379 3.13 23.28 2.81
N GLY A 380 2.54 22.92 3.95
CA GLY A 380 1.24 22.20 3.95
C GLY A 380 1.30 20.77 3.39
N GLU A 381 2.48 20.23 3.13
CA GLU A 381 2.60 18.82 2.78
C GLU A 381 2.36 17.93 4.00
N HIS A 382 1.49 16.99 3.81
CA HIS A 382 1.15 16.03 4.83
C HIS A 382 2.11 14.84 4.79
N PRO A 383 2.50 14.32 5.96
CA PRO A 383 3.37 13.14 5.99
C PRO A 383 2.65 11.93 5.41
N VAL A 384 3.39 11.12 4.67
CA VAL A 384 2.92 9.83 4.17
C VAL A 384 3.12 8.78 5.26
N LEU A 385 2.08 8.06 5.61
CA LEU A 385 2.10 7.04 6.64
C LEU A 385 2.47 5.68 6.04
N VAL A 386 3.45 5.01 6.63
CA VAL A 386 3.78 3.62 6.31
C VAL A 386 3.57 2.77 7.54
N VAL A 387 2.60 1.89 7.51
CA VAL A 387 2.38 0.91 8.57
C VAL A 387 3.30 -0.28 8.37
N LEU A 388 3.85 -0.73 9.47
CA LEU A 388 4.81 -1.79 9.49
C LEU A 388 4.12 -3.13 9.74
N GLY A 389 4.21 -4.02 8.78
CA GLY A 389 3.69 -5.37 8.95
C GLY A 389 4.29 -6.05 10.19
N GLY A 390 3.43 -6.55 11.07
CA GLY A 390 3.81 -7.28 12.27
C GLY A 390 4.30 -6.44 13.45
N ASP A 391 4.35 -5.10 13.34
CA ASP A 391 4.65 -4.21 14.47
C ASP A 391 3.47 -3.28 14.71
N THR A 392 2.81 -3.46 15.83
CA THR A 392 1.69 -2.60 16.24
C THR A 392 2.13 -1.41 17.07
N GLY A 393 3.42 -1.28 17.35
CA GLY A 393 3.97 -0.27 18.26
C GLY A 393 4.53 0.98 17.58
N HIS A 394 4.83 0.93 16.28
CA HIS A 394 5.46 2.03 15.55
C HIS A 394 4.91 2.20 14.15
N VAL A 395 5.05 3.41 13.63
CA VAL A 395 4.77 3.76 12.23
C VAL A 395 5.93 4.55 11.64
N LEU A 396 6.10 4.48 10.34
CA LEU A 396 6.96 5.39 9.60
C LEU A 396 6.16 6.56 9.07
N VAL A 397 6.68 7.74 9.26
CA VAL A 397 6.12 8.98 8.74
C VAL A 397 7.14 9.61 7.80
N MET A 398 6.76 9.78 6.54
CA MET A 398 7.60 10.41 5.52
C MET A 398 7.12 11.85 5.28
N ALA A 399 7.99 12.81 5.51
CA ALA A 399 7.75 14.21 5.16
C ALA A 399 8.45 14.50 3.83
N ARG A 400 7.67 14.67 2.77
CA ARG A 400 8.20 14.79 1.39
C ARG A 400 8.96 16.08 1.15
N THR A 401 8.40 17.23 1.53
CA THR A 401 9.00 18.55 1.26
C THR A 401 10.33 18.75 1.99
N HIS A 402 10.44 18.28 3.22
CA HIS A 402 11.64 18.43 4.03
C HIS A 402 12.58 17.23 3.96
N GLY A 403 12.25 16.24 3.13
CA GLY A 403 13.09 15.07 2.92
C GLY A 403 13.45 14.37 4.24
N SER A 404 12.47 14.02 5.08
CA SER A 404 12.73 13.27 6.31
C SER A 404 11.83 12.05 6.43
N LEU A 405 12.41 10.97 6.95
CA LEU A 405 11.72 9.76 7.36
C LEU A 405 11.85 9.61 8.87
N ARG A 406 10.74 9.36 9.54
CA ARG A 406 10.70 9.22 11.00
C ARG A 406 10.04 7.91 11.37
N SER A 407 10.62 7.20 12.31
CA SER A 407 9.96 6.14 13.05
C SER A 407 9.36 6.76 14.32
N LEU A 408 8.05 6.67 14.46
CA LEU A 408 7.34 7.21 15.62
C LEU A 408 6.59 6.08 16.32
N PRO A 409 6.58 6.06 17.66
CA PRO A 409 5.70 5.17 18.40
C PRO A 409 4.26 5.54 18.12
N LEU A 410 3.40 4.53 18.02
CA LEU A 410 1.95 4.73 18.02
C LEU A 410 1.51 5.20 19.41
N PRO A 411 0.72 6.27 19.49
CA PRO A 411 0.23 6.76 20.75
C PRO A 411 -0.78 5.84 21.44
#